data_fcb88704ba8985cfb07f12ee878ee719
#
_entry.id   fcb88704ba8985cfb07f12ee878ee719
#
_cell.length_a   1.000
_cell.length_b   1.000
_cell.length_c   1.000
_cell.angle_alpha   90.00
_cell.angle_beta   90.00
_cell.angle_gamma   90.00
#
_symmetry.space_group_name_H-M   'P 1'
#
loop_
_entity.id
_entity.type
_entity.pdbx_description
1 polymer ?
#
loop_
_entity_poly.entity_id
_entity_poly.type
_entity_poly.pdbx_seq_one_letter_code
_entity_poly.pdbx_strand_id
1 'polypeptide(L)'
;MIILNFARDLLVDDDALEEALKSGKVRRYITDFPNDRTANMEGVIAIPHLGASTEESEDNCARMAVKQVMNYLENGNIINSVNFPNCDMGICDKASRITILHKNIPNMLGKFTMVLSTEDINISDLVNRSKGEYAYTMLDLDHVPSETAVTMLKKIDGVLRVRVIR
;
A
#
# COMPACT_ATOMS: atom_id res chain seq x y z
N MET A 1 24.42 -16.24 -25.15
CA MET A 1 23.75 -15.89 -23.90
C MET A 1 22.28 -16.32 -23.95
N ILE A 2 21.64 -16.61 -22.81
CA ILE A 2 20.19 -16.81 -22.68
C ILE A 2 19.66 -15.70 -21.76
N ILE A 3 18.55 -15.08 -22.13
CA ILE A 3 17.88 -14.05 -21.33
C ILE A 3 16.56 -14.61 -20.85
N LEU A 4 16.27 -14.46 -19.56
CA LEU A 4 15.00 -14.78 -18.93
C LEU A 4 14.35 -13.47 -18.45
N ASN A 5 13.12 -13.20 -18.90
CA ASN A 5 12.33 -12.06 -18.46
C ASN A 5 10.95 -12.53 -17.99
N PHE A 6 10.82 -12.71 -16.68
CA PHE A 6 9.55 -13.05 -16.01
C PHE A 6 9.01 -11.85 -15.22
N ALA A 7 9.27 -10.64 -15.71
CA ALA A 7 8.87 -9.41 -15.05
C ALA A 7 7.83 -8.63 -15.85
N ARG A 8 8.23 -7.96 -16.94
CA ARG A 8 7.32 -7.19 -17.83
C ARG A 8 7.90 -7.12 -19.24
N ASP A 9 7.04 -6.96 -20.25
CA ASP A 9 7.40 -6.89 -21.67
C ASP A 9 8.29 -5.68 -22.02
N LEU A 10 7.95 -4.51 -21.54
CA LEU A 10 8.63 -3.24 -21.86
C LEU A 10 10.01 -3.07 -21.20
N LEU A 11 10.56 -4.08 -20.55
CA LEU A 11 11.92 -4.04 -19.97
C LEU A 11 13.02 -4.35 -20.98
N VAL A 12 12.67 -4.86 -22.14
CA VAL A 12 13.59 -5.22 -23.22
C VAL A 12 13.16 -4.49 -24.48
N ASP A 13 14.11 -3.87 -25.18
CA ASP A 13 13.87 -3.24 -26.46
C ASP A 13 13.75 -4.32 -27.53
N ASP A 14 12.62 -4.34 -28.24
CA ASP A 14 12.29 -5.39 -29.20
C ASP A 14 13.20 -5.38 -30.44
N ASP A 15 13.63 -4.19 -30.91
CA ASP A 15 14.54 -4.08 -32.07
C ASP A 15 15.93 -4.60 -31.72
N ALA A 16 16.45 -4.20 -30.58
CA ALA A 16 17.73 -4.67 -30.06
C ALA A 16 17.72 -6.17 -29.75
N LEU A 17 16.60 -6.71 -29.27
CA LEU A 17 16.41 -8.13 -29.01
C LEU A 17 16.44 -8.93 -30.31
N GLU A 18 15.71 -8.49 -31.34
CA GLU A 18 15.64 -9.15 -32.65
C GLU A 18 17.03 -9.21 -33.30
N GLU A 19 17.78 -8.10 -33.28
CA GLU A 19 19.15 -8.05 -33.78
C GLU A 19 20.08 -9.01 -33.01
N ALA A 20 19.97 -9.01 -31.68
CA ALA A 20 20.79 -9.88 -30.85
C ALA A 20 20.50 -11.37 -31.01
N LEU A 21 19.23 -11.74 -31.30
CA LEU A 21 18.85 -13.10 -31.63
C LEU A 21 19.37 -13.50 -33.02
N LYS A 22 19.22 -12.65 -34.05
CA LYS A 22 19.70 -12.87 -35.43
C LYS A 22 21.22 -12.99 -35.48
N SER A 23 21.95 -12.19 -34.73
CA SER A 23 23.42 -12.24 -34.66
C SER A 23 23.96 -13.40 -33.82
N GLY A 24 23.10 -14.13 -33.09
CA GLY A 24 23.49 -15.23 -32.19
C GLY A 24 24.10 -14.77 -30.88
N LYS A 25 24.20 -13.47 -30.63
CA LYS A 25 24.64 -12.89 -29.32
C LYS A 25 23.74 -13.36 -28.19
N VAL A 26 22.42 -13.34 -28.44
CA VAL A 26 21.40 -13.98 -27.61
C VAL A 26 20.96 -15.26 -28.29
N ARG A 27 21.10 -16.40 -27.62
CA ARG A 27 20.72 -17.70 -28.17
C ARG A 27 19.24 -17.98 -27.98
N ARG A 28 18.67 -17.54 -26.88
CA ARG A 28 17.24 -17.68 -26.52
C ARG A 28 16.82 -16.52 -25.64
N TYR A 29 15.59 -16.06 -25.85
CA TYR A 29 14.85 -15.17 -24.95
C TYR A 29 13.62 -15.92 -24.46
N ILE A 30 13.46 -16.02 -23.15
CA ILE A 30 12.34 -16.75 -22.53
C ILE A 30 11.54 -15.73 -21.71
N THR A 31 10.24 -15.62 -21.97
CA THR A 31 9.38 -14.64 -21.31
C THR A 31 7.99 -15.20 -21.04
N ASP A 32 7.36 -14.75 -19.95
CA ASP A 32 5.95 -14.97 -19.65
C ASP A 32 5.08 -13.72 -19.88
N PHE A 33 5.68 -12.67 -20.48
CA PHE A 33 5.02 -11.45 -20.97
C PHE A 33 5.34 -11.20 -22.44
N PRO A 34 4.98 -12.12 -23.35
CA PRO A 34 5.19 -11.87 -24.77
C PRO A 34 4.22 -10.79 -25.26
N ASN A 35 4.72 -9.90 -26.12
CA ASN A 35 3.89 -9.04 -26.95
C ASN A 35 3.74 -9.66 -28.35
N ASP A 36 2.92 -9.08 -29.21
CA ASP A 36 2.64 -9.60 -30.54
C ASP A 36 3.91 -9.77 -31.40
N ARG A 37 4.91 -8.92 -31.18
CA ARG A 37 6.17 -8.97 -31.92
C ARG A 37 7.09 -10.03 -31.34
N THR A 38 7.35 -10.01 -30.06
CA THR A 38 8.28 -10.96 -29.40
C THR A 38 7.77 -12.39 -29.48
N ALA A 39 6.47 -12.63 -29.46
CA ALA A 39 5.87 -13.96 -29.58
C ALA A 39 6.18 -14.63 -30.95
N ASN A 40 6.45 -13.82 -31.99
CA ASN A 40 6.70 -14.29 -33.35
C ASN A 40 8.19 -14.24 -33.74
N MET A 41 9.10 -13.82 -32.87
CA MET A 41 10.53 -13.80 -33.15
C MET A 41 11.16 -15.21 -33.04
N GLU A 42 11.99 -15.56 -34.00
CA GLU A 42 12.79 -16.78 -33.93
C GLU A 42 13.75 -16.72 -32.72
N GLY A 43 13.79 -17.79 -31.93
CA GLY A 43 14.64 -17.85 -30.73
C GLY A 43 13.97 -17.37 -29.47
N VAL A 44 12.73 -16.86 -29.53
CA VAL A 44 11.90 -16.57 -28.36
C VAL A 44 11.12 -17.81 -27.94
N ILE A 45 11.00 -18.01 -26.64
CA ILE A 45 10.14 -19.01 -26.00
C ILE A 45 9.16 -18.27 -25.10
N ALA A 46 7.93 -18.17 -25.57
CA ALA A 46 6.84 -17.60 -24.77
C ALA A 46 6.18 -18.69 -23.93
N ILE A 47 5.99 -18.41 -22.65
CA ILE A 47 5.26 -19.27 -21.72
C ILE A 47 4.09 -18.53 -21.11
N PRO A 48 3.05 -19.23 -20.63
CA PRO A 48 1.95 -18.57 -19.92
C PRO A 48 2.43 -17.89 -18.63
N HIS A 49 1.86 -16.71 -18.31
CA HIS A 49 2.12 -15.99 -17.06
C HIS A 49 1.31 -16.61 -15.91
N LEU A 50 1.83 -17.65 -15.28
CA LEU A 50 1.15 -18.44 -14.24
C LEU A 50 1.82 -18.38 -12.87
N GLY A 51 2.83 -17.52 -12.68
CA GLY A 51 3.60 -17.45 -11.42
C GLY A 51 2.77 -17.19 -10.16
N ALA A 52 1.62 -16.48 -10.29
CA ALA A 52 0.68 -16.23 -9.21
C ALA A 52 -0.66 -16.99 -9.36
N SER A 53 -0.80 -17.84 -10.38
CA SER A 53 -2.05 -18.53 -10.72
C SER A 53 -2.02 -20.01 -10.35
N THR A 54 -1.38 -20.35 -9.23
CA THR A 54 -1.48 -21.67 -8.61
C THR A 54 -2.56 -21.62 -7.54
N GLU A 55 -3.24 -22.73 -7.28
CA GLU A 55 -4.26 -22.84 -6.23
C GLU A 55 -3.74 -22.35 -4.88
N GLU A 56 -2.53 -22.72 -4.50
CA GLU A 56 -1.88 -22.25 -3.27
C GLU A 56 -1.66 -20.74 -3.28
N SER A 57 -1.24 -20.17 -4.41
CA SER A 57 -0.97 -18.73 -4.55
C SER A 57 -2.25 -17.92 -4.45
N GLU A 58 -3.32 -18.36 -5.11
CA GLU A 58 -4.65 -17.73 -5.09
C GLU A 58 -5.24 -17.74 -3.67
N ASP A 59 -5.19 -18.88 -2.99
CA ASP A 59 -5.62 -19.03 -1.61
C ASP A 59 -4.83 -18.11 -0.66
N ASN A 60 -3.52 -18.06 -0.79
CA ASN A 60 -2.67 -17.21 0.04
C ASN A 60 -2.94 -15.72 -0.21
N CYS A 61 -3.09 -15.30 -1.47
CA CYS A 61 -3.44 -13.94 -1.83
C CYS A 61 -4.79 -13.53 -1.24
N ALA A 62 -5.81 -14.40 -1.35
CA ALA A 62 -7.14 -14.15 -0.80
C ALA A 62 -7.09 -13.98 0.73
N ARG A 63 -6.43 -14.91 1.43
CA ARG A 63 -6.25 -14.86 2.90
C ARG A 63 -5.49 -13.61 3.35
N MET A 64 -4.42 -13.26 2.65
CA MET A 64 -3.64 -12.06 2.96
C MET A 64 -4.46 -10.80 2.75
N ALA A 65 -5.19 -10.68 1.65
CA ALA A 65 -6.04 -9.53 1.36
C ALA A 65 -7.12 -9.35 2.43
N VAL A 66 -7.83 -10.43 2.79
CA VAL A 66 -8.85 -10.41 3.85
C VAL A 66 -8.24 -9.99 5.18
N LYS A 67 -7.12 -10.59 5.58
CA LYS A 67 -6.45 -10.27 6.85
C LYS A 67 -6.02 -8.80 6.91
N GLN A 68 -5.48 -8.25 5.83
CA GLN A 68 -5.06 -6.85 5.79
C GLN A 68 -6.25 -5.89 5.84
N VAL A 69 -7.34 -6.19 5.12
CA VAL A 69 -8.58 -5.40 5.15
C VAL A 69 -9.23 -5.45 6.53
N MET A 70 -9.34 -6.62 7.14
CA MET A 70 -9.85 -6.76 8.51
C MET A 70 -9.02 -5.96 9.50
N ASN A 71 -7.69 -6.08 9.47
CA ASN A 71 -6.79 -5.33 10.34
C ASN A 71 -6.96 -3.81 10.18
N TYR A 72 -7.15 -3.33 8.94
CA TYR A 72 -7.48 -1.92 8.71
C TYR A 72 -8.86 -1.53 9.24
N LEU A 73 -9.88 -2.37 9.05
CA LEU A 73 -11.24 -2.06 9.48
C LEU A 73 -11.38 -2.10 11.01
N GLU A 74 -10.78 -3.09 11.65
CA GLU A 74 -10.91 -3.33 13.10
C GLU A 74 -9.91 -2.52 13.93
N ASN A 75 -8.68 -2.34 13.44
CA ASN A 75 -7.60 -1.72 14.21
C ASN A 75 -7.04 -0.44 13.57
N GLY A 76 -7.43 -0.10 12.35
CA GLY A 76 -6.90 1.06 11.62
C GLY A 76 -5.49 0.88 11.06
N ASN A 77 -4.87 -0.29 11.21
CA ASN A 77 -3.51 -0.53 10.76
C ASN A 77 -3.42 -0.55 9.23
N ILE A 78 -2.39 0.04 8.68
CA ILE A 78 -2.09 0.03 7.24
C ILE A 78 -0.83 -0.81 7.02
N ILE A 79 -0.97 -1.93 6.30
CA ILE A 79 0.11 -2.84 5.96
C ILE A 79 0.07 -3.09 4.44
N ASN A 80 1.23 -3.01 3.80
CA ASN A 80 1.41 -3.27 2.37
C ASN A 80 0.56 -2.39 1.42
N SER A 81 0.21 -1.18 1.84
CA SER A 81 -0.50 -0.24 0.97
C SER A 81 0.42 0.34 -0.10
N VAL A 82 -0.08 0.39 -1.35
CA VAL A 82 0.63 1.05 -2.45
C VAL A 82 0.67 2.56 -2.25
N ASN A 83 -0.40 3.16 -1.74
CA ASN A 83 -0.59 4.61 -1.67
C ASN A 83 -0.15 5.21 -0.33
N PHE A 84 -0.27 4.46 0.77
CA PHE A 84 -0.01 4.95 2.12
C PHE A 84 1.21 4.29 2.76
N PRO A 85 1.84 4.95 3.73
CA PRO A 85 2.92 4.34 4.49
C PRO A 85 2.39 3.20 5.36
N ASN A 86 3.24 2.22 5.65
CA ASN A 86 2.93 1.25 6.69
C ASN A 86 2.82 1.97 8.03
N CYS A 87 1.71 1.78 8.71
CA CYS A 87 1.41 2.37 10.01
C CYS A 87 0.65 1.34 10.85
N ASP A 88 1.29 0.78 11.86
CA ASP A 88 0.77 -0.32 12.67
C ASP A 88 0.99 -0.01 14.15
N MET A 89 -0.05 -0.08 14.95
CA MET A 89 -0.06 0.05 16.41
C MET A 89 -0.62 -1.22 17.08
N GLY A 90 -0.69 -2.33 16.33
CA GLY A 90 -1.28 -3.56 16.84
C GLY A 90 -2.81 -3.48 17.01
N ILE A 91 -3.33 -4.39 17.84
CA ILE A 91 -4.76 -4.45 18.15
C ILE A 91 -5.13 -3.22 18.98
N CYS A 92 -6.28 -2.62 18.67
CA CYS A 92 -6.84 -1.53 19.47
C CYS A 92 -7.39 -2.07 20.79
N ASP A 93 -6.62 -1.95 21.88
CA ASP A 93 -6.95 -2.40 23.23
C ASP A 93 -7.33 -1.25 24.17
N LYS A 94 -7.38 -0.01 23.70
CA LYS A 94 -7.76 1.18 24.44
C LYS A 94 -9.27 1.48 24.29
N ALA A 95 -9.75 2.47 25.02
CA ALA A 95 -11.17 2.87 24.97
C ALA A 95 -11.60 3.24 23.54
N SER A 96 -10.70 3.86 22.79
CA SER A 96 -10.87 4.10 21.35
C SER A 96 -9.54 4.39 20.66
N ARG A 97 -9.53 4.25 19.35
CA ARG A 97 -8.45 4.69 18.47
C ARG A 97 -9.01 5.66 17.42
N ILE A 98 -8.39 6.80 17.27
CA ILE A 98 -8.65 7.68 16.13
C ILE A 98 -7.60 7.45 15.05
N THR A 99 -8.06 7.33 13.81
CA THR A 99 -7.19 7.33 12.64
C THR A 99 -7.50 8.52 11.76
N ILE A 100 -6.46 9.26 11.35
CA ILE A 100 -6.57 10.48 10.56
C ILE A 100 -5.72 10.38 9.33
N LEU A 101 -6.35 10.41 8.17
CA LEU A 101 -5.69 10.58 6.89
C LEU A 101 -5.63 12.08 6.57
N HIS A 102 -4.43 12.60 6.31
CA HIS A 102 -4.25 14.03 6.10
C HIS A 102 -3.08 14.35 5.14
N LYS A 103 -3.02 15.58 4.69
CA LYS A 103 -1.86 16.10 3.95
C LYS A 103 -0.65 16.18 4.87
N ASN A 104 0.52 15.88 4.34
CA ASN A 104 1.79 15.98 5.06
C ASN A 104 2.29 17.42 5.08
N ILE A 105 1.63 18.26 5.87
CA ILE A 105 1.94 19.69 6.03
C ILE A 105 2.26 20.02 7.49
N PRO A 106 2.96 21.13 7.76
CA PRO A 106 3.36 21.51 9.11
C PRO A 106 2.18 21.64 10.10
N ASN A 107 2.46 21.36 11.36
CA ASN A 107 1.58 21.57 12.51
C ASN A 107 0.29 20.71 12.54
N MET A 108 0.20 19.62 11.77
CA MET A 108 -1.00 18.75 11.81
C MET A 108 -1.18 18.09 13.16
N LEU A 109 -0.12 17.49 13.72
CA LEU A 109 -0.19 16.86 15.03
C LEU A 109 -0.58 17.83 16.14
N GLY A 110 -0.04 19.06 16.13
CA GLY A 110 -0.42 20.10 17.11
C GLY A 110 -1.89 20.45 17.04
N LYS A 111 -2.48 20.53 15.84
CA LYS A 111 -3.92 20.76 15.65
C LYS A 111 -4.76 19.59 16.20
N PHE A 112 -4.34 18.35 15.99
CA PHE A 112 -5.05 17.17 16.48
C PHE A 112 -5.05 17.10 18.00
N THR A 113 -3.87 17.27 18.61
CA THR A 113 -3.73 17.24 20.06
C THR A 113 -4.48 18.40 20.74
N MET A 114 -4.52 19.57 20.11
CA MET A 114 -5.28 20.72 20.61
C MET A 114 -6.79 20.40 20.67
N VAL A 115 -7.36 19.79 19.64
CA VAL A 115 -8.78 19.40 19.65
C VAL A 115 -9.07 18.40 20.75
N LEU A 116 -8.23 17.36 20.92
CA LEU A 116 -8.43 16.34 21.95
C LEU A 116 -8.27 16.91 23.37
N SER A 117 -7.36 17.85 23.55
CA SER A 117 -7.16 18.51 24.85
C SER A 117 -8.36 19.36 25.30
N THR A 118 -9.22 19.82 24.39
CA THR A 118 -10.45 20.54 24.75
C THR A 118 -11.50 19.66 25.47
N GLU A 119 -11.39 18.35 25.34
CA GLU A 119 -12.25 17.36 25.96
C GLU A 119 -11.55 16.59 27.11
N ASP A 120 -10.36 17.03 27.52
CA ASP A 120 -9.55 16.39 28.57
C ASP A 120 -9.24 14.91 28.27
N ILE A 121 -9.14 14.56 26.96
CA ILE A 121 -8.84 13.22 26.50
C ILE A 121 -7.32 13.01 26.46
N ASN A 122 -6.87 11.99 27.18
CA ASN A 122 -5.46 11.60 27.18
C ASN A 122 -5.14 10.70 25.97
N ILE A 123 -3.99 10.97 25.35
CA ILE A 123 -3.42 10.17 24.28
C ILE A 123 -2.46 9.18 24.91
N SER A 124 -2.79 7.90 24.87
CA SER A 124 -1.98 6.82 25.43
C SER A 124 -0.82 6.44 24.52
N ASP A 125 -1.04 6.48 23.20
CA ASP A 125 -0.03 6.22 22.17
C ASP A 125 -0.34 6.99 20.90
N LEU A 126 0.70 7.32 20.13
CA LEU A 126 0.60 8.08 18.89
C LEU A 126 1.63 7.60 17.89
N VAL A 127 1.17 7.28 16.68
CA VAL A 127 2.03 7.04 15.53
C VAL A 127 1.60 7.91 14.37
N ASN A 128 2.57 8.58 13.75
CA ASN A 128 2.40 9.31 12.51
C ASN A 128 3.42 8.82 11.48
N ARG A 129 2.96 8.47 10.30
CA ARG A 129 3.79 8.07 9.16
C ARG A 129 3.39 8.84 7.93
N SER A 130 4.37 9.24 7.13
CA SER A 130 4.13 9.97 5.88
C SER A 130 4.73 9.23 4.68
N LYS A 131 4.12 9.44 3.53
CA LYS A 131 4.59 8.99 2.21
C LYS A 131 4.21 10.05 1.18
N GLY A 132 5.22 10.82 0.73
CA GLY A 132 4.99 11.94 -0.18
C GLY A 132 4.08 13.01 0.43
N GLU A 133 3.03 13.35 -0.29
CA GLU A 133 2.09 14.41 0.08
C GLU A 133 1.09 14.03 1.18
N TYR A 134 1.02 12.75 1.56
CA TYR A 134 0.04 12.25 2.52
C TYR A 134 0.69 11.71 3.77
N ALA A 135 -0.03 11.82 4.87
CA ALA A 135 0.34 11.22 6.14
C ALA A 135 -0.87 10.53 6.76
N TYR A 136 -0.58 9.57 7.60
CA TYR A 136 -1.56 8.83 8.37
C TYR A 136 -1.15 8.87 9.84
N THR A 137 -2.06 9.38 10.67
CA THR A 137 -1.88 9.47 12.13
C THR A 137 -2.84 8.52 12.80
N MET A 138 -2.35 7.76 13.76
CA MET A 138 -3.13 6.92 14.67
C MET A 138 -2.90 7.41 16.09
N LEU A 139 -3.98 7.48 16.87
CA LEU A 139 -3.99 7.96 18.25
C LEU A 139 -4.82 6.99 19.09
N ASP A 140 -4.21 6.38 20.08
CA ASP A 140 -4.90 5.56 21.08
C ASP A 140 -5.31 6.46 22.26
N LEU A 141 -6.58 6.39 22.60
CA LEU A 141 -7.22 7.29 23.56
C LEU A 141 -7.76 6.51 24.77
N ASP A 142 -7.69 7.14 25.92
CA ASP A 142 -8.28 6.61 27.17
C ASP A 142 -9.81 6.76 27.24
N HIS A 143 -10.39 7.63 26.41
CA HIS A 143 -11.84 7.85 26.28
C HIS A 143 -12.28 7.88 24.82
N VAL A 144 -13.59 7.71 24.61
CA VAL A 144 -14.19 7.88 23.28
C VAL A 144 -14.45 9.36 23.05
N PRO A 145 -13.92 9.98 21.98
CA PRO A 145 -14.15 11.40 21.69
C PRO A 145 -15.60 11.67 21.34
N SER A 146 -16.06 12.88 21.66
CA SER A 146 -17.41 13.32 21.29
C SER A 146 -17.56 13.48 19.77
N GLU A 147 -18.80 13.50 19.29
CA GLU A 147 -19.09 13.82 17.89
C GLU A 147 -18.61 15.24 17.52
N THR A 148 -18.60 16.15 18.49
CA THR A 148 -18.09 17.51 18.32
C THR A 148 -16.58 17.50 18.04
N ALA A 149 -15.79 16.80 18.86
CA ALA A 149 -14.34 16.67 18.62
C ALA A 149 -14.03 16.02 17.27
N VAL A 150 -14.74 14.94 16.92
CA VAL A 150 -14.59 14.30 15.61
C VAL A 150 -14.92 15.26 14.47
N THR A 151 -15.95 16.07 14.62
CA THR A 151 -16.34 17.09 13.64
C THR A 151 -15.29 18.19 13.53
N MET A 152 -14.71 18.63 14.65
CA MET A 152 -13.62 19.60 14.65
C MET A 152 -12.38 19.05 13.96
N LEU A 153 -11.99 17.81 14.23
CA LEU A 153 -10.89 17.14 13.52
C LEU A 153 -11.12 17.07 12.00
N LYS A 154 -12.33 16.73 11.57
CA LYS A 154 -12.69 16.69 10.14
C LYS A 154 -12.63 18.05 9.45
N LYS A 155 -12.83 19.16 10.19
CA LYS A 155 -12.78 20.53 9.66
C LYS A 155 -11.37 21.13 9.57
N ILE A 156 -10.36 20.47 10.13
CA ILE A 156 -8.98 20.94 10.05
C ILE A 156 -8.53 20.91 8.58
N ASP A 157 -8.07 22.06 8.09
CA ASP A 157 -7.51 22.12 6.73
C ASP A 157 -6.36 21.13 6.56
N GLY A 158 -6.41 20.35 5.48
CA GLY A 158 -5.49 19.27 5.19
C GLY A 158 -5.95 17.89 5.69
N VAL A 159 -7.00 17.80 6.51
CA VAL A 159 -7.60 16.50 6.89
C VAL A 159 -8.49 15.99 5.75
N LEU A 160 -8.29 14.72 5.39
CA LEU A 160 -9.05 14.05 4.33
C LEU A 160 -10.09 13.09 4.91
N ARG A 161 -9.74 12.39 5.98
CA ARG A 161 -10.64 11.42 6.62
C ARG A 161 -10.29 11.22 8.09
N VAL A 162 -11.31 11.12 8.92
CA VAL A 162 -11.21 10.75 10.34
C VAL A 162 -12.11 9.54 10.58
N ARG A 163 -11.57 8.53 11.27
CA ARG A 163 -12.33 7.36 11.75
C ARG A 163 -12.10 7.18 13.23
N VAL A 164 -13.14 6.78 13.93
CA VAL A 164 -13.06 6.33 15.33
C VAL A 164 -13.29 4.81 15.33
N ILE A 165 -12.39 4.09 15.95
CA ILE A 165 -12.42 2.63 16.15
C ILE A 165 -12.67 2.39 17.63
N ARG A 166 -13.58 1.47 17.96
CA ARG A 166 -14.02 1.14 19.33
C ARG A 166 -13.91 -0.36 19.54
#